data_b3627fc87d34df577c31d06cd012a29f
#
_entry.id   b3627fc87d34df577c31d06cd012a29f
#
_cell.length_a   1.000
_cell.length_b   1.000
_cell.length_c   1.000
_cell.angle_alpha   90.00
_cell.angle_beta   90.00
_cell.angle_gamma   90.00
#
_symmetry.space_group_name_H-M   'P 1'
#
loop_
_entity.id
_entity.type
_entity.pdbx_description
1 polymer ?
#
loop_
_entity_poly.entity_id
_entity_poly.type
_entity_poly.pdbx_seq_one_letter_code
_entity_poly.pdbx_strand_id
1 'polypeptide(L)'
;MSIKQWPEGERPREKLLARGAGALSDAELLAILLRVGTRGMSAVDLARYLLNEFGSLGKLMSADVKTLSAYKGMGLASFTQFAVVKEIGRRILGEDLQENIVLSSPKAVADYLRLHLGHEKIEVSTALLLNRQNRLIAMRELSRGTVAENTVYIREIVKLALDEYADSLIIAHNHPGGSATPSQSDIAFTGRLKQALALVDVSLLDHFIVTAKEVCSMRERGYMEG
;
A
#
# COMPACT_ATOMS: atom_id res chain seq x y z
N MET A 1 27.60 -8.23 -20.12
CA MET A 1 27.95 -7.08 -20.99
C MET A 1 27.68 -5.79 -20.21
N SER A 2 28.56 -4.78 -20.27
CA SER A 2 28.32 -3.52 -19.53
C SER A 2 27.21 -2.71 -20.22
N ILE A 3 26.27 -2.14 -19.44
CA ILE A 3 25.21 -1.24 -19.96
C ILE A 3 25.78 -0.08 -20.80
N LYS A 4 27.02 0.35 -20.49
CA LYS A 4 27.73 1.37 -21.26
C LYS A 4 28.00 1.00 -22.73
N GLN A 5 27.95 -0.29 -23.05
CA GLN A 5 28.13 -0.81 -24.43
C GLN A 5 26.83 -0.95 -25.19
N TRP A 6 25.68 -0.68 -24.56
CA TRP A 6 24.39 -0.71 -25.23
C TRP A 6 24.19 0.54 -26.10
N PRO A 7 23.36 0.47 -27.13
CA PRO A 7 22.91 1.67 -27.84
C PRO A 7 22.36 2.70 -26.86
N GLU A 8 22.62 3.96 -27.10
CA GLU A 8 22.29 5.04 -26.16
C GLU A 8 20.80 5.06 -25.83
N GLY A 9 19.92 4.88 -26.84
CA GLY A 9 18.46 4.82 -26.65
C GLY A 9 17.93 3.60 -25.88
N GLU A 10 18.77 2.60 -25.60
CA GLU A 10 18.42 1.38 -24.84
C GLU A 10 18.95 1.40 -23.40
N ARG A 11 19.82 2.39 -23.07
CA ARG A 11 20.33 2.54 -21.71
C ARG A 11 19.21 3.11 -20.81
N PRO A 12 18.92 2.53 -19.65
CA PRO A 12 17.78 2.92 -18.84
C PRO A 12 17.68 4.41 -18.50
N ARG A 13 18.81 5.07 -18.21
CA ARG A 13 18.81 6.50 -17.87
C ARG A 13 18.54 7.38 -19.07
N GLU A 14 19.17 7.10 -20.19
CA GLU A 14 18.99 7.80 -21.46
C GLU A 14 17.57 7.59 -21.99
N LYS A 15 17.05 6.36 -21.86
CA LYS A 15 15.66 6.02 -22.20
C LYS A 15 14.66 6.78 -21.31
N LEU A 16 14.96 6.90 -20.00
CA LEU A 16 14.15 7.70 -19.07
C LEU A 16 14.06 9.16 -19.51
N LEU A 17 15.22 9.77 -19.85
CA LEU A 17 15.30 11.17 -20.26
C LEU A 17 14.61 11.42 -21.61
N ALA A 18 14.72 10.49 -22.55
CA ALA A 18 14.16 10.64 -23.90
C ALA A 18 12.66 10.31 -23.96
N ARG A 19 12.16 9.39 -23.16
CA ARG A 19 10.79 8.82 -23.31
C ARG A 19 9.95 8.85 -22.02
N GLY A 20 10.50 9.34 -20.90
CA GLY A 20 9.83 9.34 -19.59
C GLY A 20 9.84 7.99 -18.89
N ALA A 21 9.47 8.00 -17.61
CA ALA A 21 9.50 6.81 -16.74
C ALA A 21 8.53 5.70 -17.18
N GLY A 22 7.38 6.06 -17.74
CA GLY A 22 6.38 5.09 -18.22
C GLY A 22 6.83 4.20 -19.38
N ALA A 23 7.93 4.55 -20.07
CA ALA A 23 8.51 3.75 -21.13
C ALA A 23 9.49 2.68 -20.62
N LEU A 24 9.83 2.69 -19.33
CA LEU A 24 10.77 1.75 -18.72
C LEU A 24 10.03 0.52 -18.19
N SER A 25 10.65 -0.64 -18.36
CA SER A 25 10.25 -1.85 -17.65
C SER A 25 10.59 -1.77 -16.15
N ASP A 26 9.95 -2.59 -15.32
CA ASP A 26 10.26 -2.70 -13.89
C ASP A 26 11.76 -2.97 -13.62
N ALA A 27 12.38 -3.79 -14.48
CA ALA A 27 13.80 -4.08 -14.38
C ALA A 27 14.69 -2.86 -14.69
N GLU A 28 14.30 -2.02 -15.64
CA GLU A 28 15.02 -0.80 -15.99
C GLU A 28 14.85 0.27 -14.90
N LEU A 29 13.64 0.43 -14.34
CA LEU A 29 13.38 1.32 -13.20
C LEU A 29 14.21 0.89 -11.98
N LEU A 30 14.17 -0.40 -11.65
CA LEU A 30 14.93 -0.97 -10.54
C LEU A 30 16.43 -0.83 -10.76
N ALA A 31 16.93 -1.02 -11.98
CA ALA A 31 18.35 -0.85 -12.30
C ALA A 31 18.85 0.59 -12.12
N ILE A 32 18.01 1.58 -12.43
CA ILE A 32 18.32 3.00 -12.16
C ILE A 32 18.41 3.24 -10.65
N LEU A 33 17.50 2.68 -9.88
CA LEU A 33 17.46 2.79 -8.41
C LEU A 33 18.68 2.10 -7.78
N LEU A 34 19.02 0.89 -8.20
CA LEU A 34 20.19 0.14 -7.71
C LEU A 34 21.54 0.79 -8.10
N ARG A 35 21.59 1.53 -9.21
CA ARG A 35 22.74 2.28 -9.73
C ARG A 35 23.87 1.40 -10.26
N VAL A 36 24.17 0.30 -9.64
CA VAL A 36 25.25 -0.62 -9.98
C VAL A 36 24.76 -2.07 -9.95
N GLY A 37 25.37 -2.91 -10.74
CA GLY A 37 25.20 -4.36 -10.67
C GLY A 37 26.18 -5.00 -9.68
N THR A 38 26.39 -6.30 -9.83
CA THR A 38 27.39 -7.07 -9.08
C THR A 38 28.46 -7.61 -10.03
N ARG A 39 29.51 -8.23 -9.47
CA ARG A 39 30.54 -8.88 -10.30
C ARG A 39 29.89 -9.94 -11.19
N GLY A 40 29.93 -9.72 -12.49
CA GLY A 40 29.36 -10.61 -13.51
C GLY A 40 27.93 -10.29 -13.95
N MET A 41 27.25 -9.35 -13.29
CA MET A 41 25.88 -8.92 -13.64
C MET A 41 25.81 -7.40 -13.79
N SER A 42 25.18 -6.91 -14.87
CA SER A 42 24.82 -5.49 -14.97
C SER A 42 23.71 -5.15 -13.96
N ALA A 43 23.45 -3.85 -13.76
CA ALA A 43 22.35 -3.42 -12.90
C ALA A 43 20.98 -3.93 -13.42
N VAL A 44 20.79 -4.01 -14.74
CA VAL A 44 19.55 -4.55 -15.34
C VAL A 44 19.44 -6.05 -15.16
N ASP A 45 20.55 -6.79 -15.29
CA ASP A 45 20.55 -8.24 -15.06
C ASP A 45 20.26 -8.57 -13.59
N LEU A 46 20.85 -7.80 -12.66
CA LEU A 46 20.57 -7.92 -11.22
C LEU A 46 19.10 -7.62 -10.94
N ALA A 47 18.56 -6.55 -11.54
CA ALA A 47 17.15 -6.19 -11.38
C ALA A 47 16.21 -7.29 -11.88
N ARG A 48 16.47 -7.86 -13.06
CA ARG A 48 15.70 -9.00 -13.61
C ARG A 48 15.76 -10.22 -12.70
N TYR A 49 16.96 -10.54 -12.23
CA TYR A 49 17.17 -11.65 -11.30
C TYR A 49 16.33 -11.46 -10.02
N LEU A 50 16.40 -10.29 -9.39
CA LEU A 50 15.63 -9.99 -8.18
C LEU A 50 14.11 -10.03 -8.44
N LEU A 51 13.64 -9.47 -9.55
CA LEU A 51 12.21 -9.51 -9.89
C LEU A 51 11.70 -10.94 -10.11
N ASN A 52 12.51 -11.82 -10.68
CA ASN A 52 12.17 -13.23 -10.83
C ASN A 52 12.10 -13.94 -9.48
N GLU A 53 13.06 -13.71 -8.58
CA GLU A 53 13.10 -14.31 -7.24
C GLU A 53 11.92 -13.86 -6.36
N PHE A 54 11.60 -12.57 -6.38
CA PHE A 54 10.52 -12.01 -5.56
C PHE A 54 9.14 -12.08 -6.24
N GLY A 55 9.09 -12.29 -7.54
CA GLY A 55 7.88 -12.42 -8.34
C GLY A 55 7.15 -11.11 -8.64
N SER A 56 7.46 -10.00 -7.97
CA SER A 56 6.95 -8.66 -8.29
C SER A 56 7.79 -7.54 -7.66
N LEU A 57 7.70 -6.33 -8.25
CA LEU A 57 8.35 -5.13 -7.72
C LEU A 57 7.87 -4.81 -6.29
N GLY A 58 6.56 -4.90 -6.03
CA GLY A 58 6.00 -4.62 -4.71
C GLY A 58 6.50 -5.57 -3.63
N LYS A 59 6.62 -6.88 -3.92
CA LYS A 59 7.18 -7.86 -2.99
C LYS A 59 8.66 -7.59 -2.70
N LEU A 60 9.44 -7.26 -3.74
CA LEU A 60 10.85 -6.90 -3.61
C LEU A 60 11.02 -5.65 -2.74
N MET A 61 10.27 -4.59 -3.01
CA MET A 61 10.32 -3.32 -2.27
C MET A 61 9.85 -3.43 -0.82
N SER A 62 9.12 -4.49 -0.49
CA SER A 62 8.59 -4.76 0.87
C SER A 62 9.38 -5.84 1.61
N ALA A 63 10.44 -6.37 1.02
CA ALA A 63 11.29 -7.35 1.66
C ALA A 63 12.08 -6.72 2.83
N ASP A 64 12.24 -7.49 3.92
CA ASP A 64 13.05 -7.07 5.06
C ASP A 64 14.57 -7.13 4.75
N VAL A 65 15.36 -6.46 5.59
CA VAL A 65 16.81 -6.38 5.41
C VAL A 65 17.49 -7.76 5.40
N LYS A 66 17.00 -8.71 6.21
CA LYS A 66 17.57 -10.06 6.31
C LYS A 66 17.34 -10.83 5.00
N THR A 67 16.16 -10.78 4.47
CA THR A 67 15.78 -11.41 3.20
C THR A 67 16.58 -10.81 2.04
N LEU A 68 16.68 -9.48 1.95
CA LEU A 68 17.47 -8.80 0.90
C LEU A 68 18.96 -9.13 1.00
N SER A 69 19.52 -9.16 2.19
CA SER A 69 20.96 -9.41 2.40
C SER A 69 21.40 -10.82 2.02
N ALA A 70 20.48 -11.75 1.81
CA ALA A 70 20.78 -13.07 1.26
C ALA A 70 21.18 -13.02 -0.22
N TYR A 71 20.86 -11.93 -0.92
CA TYR A 71 21.17 -11.75 -2.34
C TYR A 71 22.45 -10.92 -2.52
N LYS A 72 23.37 -11.42 -3.37
CA LYS A 72 24.65 -10.75 -3.63
C LYS A 72 24.42 -9.35 -4.21
N GLY A 73 25.04 -8.35 -3.60
CA GLY A 73 24.90 -6.94 -3.98
C GLY A 73 23.70 -6.24 -3.37
N MET A 74 22.92 -6.95 -2.56
CA MET A 74 21.81 -6.40 -1.78
C MET A 74 22.18 -6.37 -0.30
N GLY A 75 21.90 -5.27 0.36
CA GLY A 75 22.22 -5.07 1.78
C GLY A 75 21.49 -3.88 2.35
N LEU A 76 21.99 -3.34 3.46
CA LEU A 76 21.37 -2.23 4.17
C LEU A 76 21.11 -1.01 3.25
N ALA A 77 22.06 -0.68 2.36
CA ALA A 77 21.90 0.45 1.43
C ALA A 77 20.73 0.25 0.47
N SER A 78 20.55 -0.94 -0.10
CA SER A 78 19.43 -1.24 -0.99
C SER A 78 18.12 -1.27 -0.21
N PHE A 79 18.12 -1.85 0.99
CA PHE A 79 16.95 -1.85 1.88
C PHE A 79 16.49 -0.42 2.20
N THR A 80 17.41 0.46 2.60
CA THR A 80 17.08 1.86 2.94
C THR A 80 16.56 2.63 1.73
N GLN A 81 17.13 2.41 0.53
CA GLN A 81 16.61 3.00 -0.70
C GLN A 81 15.17 2.57 -0.98
N PHE A 82 14.87 1.27 -0.87
CA PHE A 82 13.52 0.74 -1.08
C PHE A 82 12.53 1.29 -0.06
N ALA A 83 12.91 1.31 1.22
CA ALA A 83 12.09 1.86 2.29
C ALA A 83 11.77 3.36 2.05
N VAL A 84 12.77 4.15 1.66
CA VAL A 84 12.59 5.59 1.36
C VAL A 84 11.67 5.80 0.16
N VAL A 85 11.86 5.06 -0.94
CA VAL A 85 10.99 5.20 -2.14
C VAL A 85 9.54 4.86 -1.79
N LYS A 86 9.32 3.76 -1.04
CA LYS A 86 7.99 3.37 -0.57
C LYS A 86 7.36 4.47 0.30
N GLU A 87 8.11 5.01 1.24
CA GLU A 87 7.63 6.06 2.15
C GLU A 87 7.33 7.38 1.42
N ILE A 88 8.16 7.79 0.45
CA ILE A 88 7.88 8.98 -0.38
C ILE A 88 6.58 8.78 -1.16
N GLY A 89 6.40 7.63 -1.82
CA GLY A 89 5.17 7.33 -2.55
C GLY A 89 3.94 7.37 -1.63
N ARG A 90 4.07 6.84 -0.40
CA ARG A 90 3.02 6.88 0.62
C ARG A 90 2.64 8.30 1.01
N ARG A 91 3.63 9.17 1.21
CA ARG A 91 3.38 10.58 1.58
C ARG A 91 2.71 11.35 0.44
N ILE A 92 3.19 11.20 -0.79
CA ILE A 92 2.58 11.86 -1.96
C ILE A 92 1.10 11.47 -2.10
N LEU A 93 0.78 10.17 -2.03
CA LEU A 93 -0.61 9.73 -2.08
C LEU A 93 -1.42 10.22 -0.87
N GLY A 94 -0.79 10.36 0.29
CA GLY A 94 -1.43 10.93 1.48
C GLY A 94 -1.74 12.42 1.33
N GLU A 95 -0.85 13.20 0.75
CA GLU A 95 -1.06 14.62 0.44
C GLU A 95 -2.27 14.80 -0.48
N ASP A 96 -2.38 13.99 -1.54
CA ASP A 96 -3.53 14.01 -2.45
C ASP A 96 -4.87 13.76 -1.71
N LEU A 97 -4.88 12.86 -0.72
CA LEU A 97 -6.08 12.58 0.08
C LEU A 97 -6.39 13.66 1.12
N GLN A 98 -5.39 14.43 1.56
CA GLN A 98 -5.59 15.58 2.46
C GLN A 98 -6.12 16.80 1.70
N GLU A 99 -5.63 17.03 0.48
CA GLU A 99 -6.03 18.17 -0.34
C GLU A 99 -7.37 17.95 -1.05
N ASN A 100 -7.65 16.73 -1.47
CA ASN A 100 -8.82 16.36 -2.26
C ASN A 100 -9.90 15.69 -1.42
N ILE A 101 -11.15 15.72 -1.92
CA ILE A 101 -12.27 14.98 -1.32
C ILE A 101 -12.05 13.48 -1.56
N VAL A 102 -11.89 12.71 -0.50
CA VAL A 102 -11.63 11.26 -0.55
C VAL A 102 -12.69 10.51 -1.38
N LEU A 103 -13.97 10.87 -1.22
CA LEU A 103 -15.06 10.22 -1.96
C LEU A 103 -15.07 10.51 -3.47
N SER A 104 -14.42 11.57 -3.94
CA SER A 104 -14.35 11.89 -5.36
C SER A 104 -13.34 11.02 -6.12
N SER A 105 -12.50 10.27 -5.39
CA SER A 105 -11.49 9.38 -5.98
C SER A 105 -11.34 8.07 -5.19
N PRO A 106 -12.32 7.13 -5.27
CA PRO A 106 -12.22 5.82 -4.62
C PRO A 106 -10.94 5.06 -5.03
N LYS A 107 -10.48 5.28 -6.27
CA LYS A 107 -9.24 4.72 -6.78
C LYS A 107 -8.01 5.24 -6.02
N ALA A 108 -7.94 6.54 -5.71
CA ALA A 108 -6.83 7.11 -4.94
C ALA A 108 -6.77 6.51 -3.51
N VAL A 109 -7.94 6.32 -2.88
CA VAL A 109 -8.04 5.62 -1.58
C VAL A 109 -7.53 4.18 -1.70
N ALA A 110 -7.97 3.45 -2.71
CA ALA A 110 -7.54 2.07 -2.95
C ALA A 110 -6.03 1.98 -3.19
N ASP A 111 -5.45 2.87 -4.00
CA ASP A 111 -4.01 2.93 -4.28
C ASP A 111 -3.20 3.27 -3.00
N TYR A 112 -3.68 4.22 -2.21
CA TYR A 112 -3.10 4.58 -0.92
C TYR A 112 -3.11 3.40 0.06
N LEU A 113 -4.27 2.75 0.22
CA LEU A 113 -4.42 1.58 1.11
C LEU A 113 -3.58 0.40 0.63
N ARG A 114 -3.52 0.15 -0.68
CA ARG A 114 -2.69 -0.93 -1.24
C ARG A 114 -1.20 -0.71 -0.96
N LEU A 115 -0.73 0.52 -1.07
CA LEU A 115 0.67 0.85 -0.74
C LEU A 115 0.97 0.65 0.76
N HIS A 116 -0.01 0.91 1.64
CA HIS A 116 0.14 0.74 3.09
C HIS A 116 0.04 -0.72 3.53
N LEU A 117 -0.99 -1.42 3.07
CA LEU A 117 -1.43 -2.69 3.63
C LEU A 117 -1.15 -3.89 2.72
N GLY A 118 -1.04 -3.67 1.41
CA GLY A 118 -1.04 -4.75 0.42
C GLY A 118 0.09 -5.76 0.55
N HIS A 119 1.17 -5.40 1.21
CA HIS A 119 2.34 -6.28 1.40
C HIS A 119 2.61 -6.64 2.86
N GLU A 120 1.69 -6.33 3.76
CA GLU A 120 1.77 -6.77 5.16
C GLU A 120 1.60 -8.28 5.24
N LYS A 121 2.48 -8.95 6.01
CA LYS A 121 2.51 -10.41 6.16
C LYS A 121 1.51 -10.93 7.19
N ILE A 122 1.04 -10.04 8.06
CA ILE A 122 0.01 -10.28 9.07
C ILE A 122 -1.18 -9.37 8.80
N GLU A 123 -2.31 -9.66 9.40
CA GLU A 123 -3.48 -8.80 9.28
C GLU A 123 -3.28 -7.50 10.04
N VAL A 124 -3.52 -6.40 9.38
CA VAL A 124 -3.45 -5.04 9.93
C VAL A 124 -4.74 -4.34 9.58
N SER A 125 -5.44 -3.84 10.60
CA SER A 125 -6.64 -3.03 10.43
C SER A 125 -6.32 -1.56 10.67
N THR A 126 -6.90 -0.68 9.84
CA THR A 126 -6.66 0.76 9.89
C THR A 126 -7.96 1.55 9.74
N ALA A 127 -7.96 2.78 10.25
CA ALA A 127 -9.01 3.77 9.99
C ALA A 127 -8.42 4.99 9.29
N LEU A 128 -9.06 5.46 8.23
CA LEU A 128 -8.90 6.79 7.68
C LEU A 128 -9.97 7.68 8.31
N LEU A 129 -9.52 8.70 9.01
CA LEU A 129 -10.36 9.67 9.71
C LEU A 129 -10.54 10.89 8.81
N LEU A 130 -11.77 11.32 8.58
CA LEU A 130 -12.11 12.33 7.60
C LEU A 130 -12.88 13.48 8.26
N ASN A 131 -12.61 14.70 7.80
CA ASN A 131 -13.34 15.87 8.21
C ASN A 131 -14.70 15.98 7.47
N ARG A 132 -15.49 16.99 7.82
CA ARG A 132 -16.79 17.28 7.22
C ARG A 132 -16.79 17.45 5.70
N GLN A 133 -15.64 17.81 5.12
CA GLN A 133 -15.46 17.91 3.67
C GLN A 133 -14.97 16.58 3.05
N ASN A 134 -14.94 15.50 3.83
CA ASN A 134 -14.42 14.18 3.45
C ASN A 134 -12.94 14.26 2.97
N ARG A 135 -12.12 15.09 3.62
CA ARG A 135 -10.67 15.12 3.44
C ARG A 135 -10.00 14.35 4.57
N LEU A 136 -8.89 13.70 4.28
CA LEU A 136 -8.15 12.91 5.25
C LEU A 136 -7.57 13.79 6.35
N ILE A 137 -7.97 13.55 7.60
CA ILE A 137 -7.34 14.12 8.80
C ILE A 137 -6.12 13.29 9.16
N ALA A 138 -6.31 11.99 9.31
CA ALA A 138 -5.28 11.05 9.72
C ALA A 138 -5.61 9.62 9.31
N MET A 139 -4.58 8.79 9.21
CA MET A 139 -4.71 7.33 9.20
C MET A 139 -4.18 6.78 10.52
N ARG A 140 -4.94 5.88 11.14
CA ARG A 140 -4.56 5.23 12.40
C ARG A 140 -4.63 3.72 12.27
N GLU A 141 -3.62 3.04 12.76
CA GLU A 141 -3.66 1.58 12.91
C GLU A 141 -4.59 1.24 14.08
N LEU A 142 -5.55 0.35 13.85
CA LEU A 142 -6.52 -0.10 14.83
C LEU A 142 -6.07 -1.38 15.52
N SER A 143 -5.44 -2.26 14.77
CA SER A 143 -4.92 -3.54 15.27
C SER A 143 -3.90 -4.13 14.32
N ARG A 144 -3.02 -4.99 14.87
CA ARG A 144 -1.99 -5.72 14.14
C ARG A 144 -1.80 -7.09 14.81
N GLY A 145 -1.99 -8.17 14.05
CA GLY A 145 -1.81 -9.52 14.64
C GLY A 145 -2.23 -10.65 13.69
N THR A 146 -2.24 -11.86 14.22
CA THR A 146 -2.81 -13.02 13.53
C THR A 146 -4.33 -13.01 13.64
N VAL A 147 -5.03 -13.68 12.70
CA VAL A 147 -6.51 -13.76 12.66
C VAL A 147 -7.15 -14.15 13.99
N ALA A 148 -6.46 -14.95 14.81
CA ALA A 148 -6.94 -15.39 16.12
C ALA A 148 -6.77 -14.34 17.24
N GLU A 149 -5.88 -13.37 17.08
CA GLU A 149 -5.52 -12.39 18.12
C GLU A 149 -5.90 -10.94 17.73
N ASN A 150 -6.38 -10.73 16.51
CA ASN A 150 -6.64 -9.42 15.95
C ASN A 150 -8.08 -8.96 16.27
N THR A 151 -8.34 -8.61 17.53
CA THR A 151 -9.66 -8.12 17.93
C THR A 151 -9.73 -6.60 17.85
N VAL A 152 -10.48 -6.09 16.89
CA VAL A 152 -10.80 -4.65 16.80
C VAL A 152 -12.08 -4.37 17.60
N TYR A 153 -11.96 -3.57 18.65
CA TYR A 153 -13.12 -3.19 19.47
C TYR A 153 -13.81 -1.95 18.91
N ILE A 154 -15.10 -2.05 18.61
CA ILE A 154 -15.92 -0.94 18.09
C ILE A 154 -15.85 0.29 18.99
N ARG A 155 -15.88 0.11 20.32
CA ARG A 155 -15.76 1.23 21.27
C ARG A 155 -14.46 2.04 21.11
N GLU A 156 -13.34 1.39 20.76
CA GLU A 156 -12.07 2.07 20.55
C GLU A 156 -12.08 2.87 19.23
N ILE A 157 -12.76 2.36 18.19
CA ILE A 157 -12.95 3.10 16.93
C ILE A 157 -13.84 4.31 17.14
N VAL A 158 -14.95 4.17 17.87
CA VAL A 158 -15.84 5.27 18.20
C VAL A 158 -15.10 6.34 19.01
N LYS A 159 -14.35 5.93 20.04
CA LYS A 159 -13.52 6.83 20.83
C LYS A 159 -12.50 7.57 19.97
N LEU A 160 -11.78 6.84 19.11
CA LEU A 160 -10.80 7.41 18.21
C LEU A 160 -11.42 8.47 17.27
N ALA A 161 -12.61 8.18 16.72
CA ALA A 161 -13.32 9.12 15.87
C ALA A 161 -13.66 10.44 16.60
N LEU A 162 -14.11 10.35 17.85
CA LEU A 162 -14.43 11.50 18.69
C LEU A 162 -13.16 12.28 19.10
N ASP A 163 -12.11 11.59 19.52
CA ASP A 163 -10.85 12.19 19.95
C ASP A 163 -10.17 12.99 18.81
N GLU A 164 -10.31 12.50 17.56
CA GLU A 164 -9.73 13.14 16.37
C GLU A 164 -10.72 14.09 15.65
N TYR A 165 -11.90 14.32 16.23
CA TYR A 165 -12.95 15.17 15.64
C TYR A 165 -13.33 14.77 14.20
N ALA A 166 -13.40 13.47 13.92
CA ALA A 166 -13.75 12.96 12.61
C ALA A 166 -15.27 12.98 12.39
N ASP A 167 -15.71 13.54 11.27
CA ASP A 167 -17.10 13.50 10.83
C ASP A 167 -17.45 12.18 10.11
N SER A 168 -16.44 11.54 9.53
CA SER A 168 -16.61 10.25 8.86
C SER A 168 -15.35 9.40 8.87
N LEU A 169 -15.52 8.10 8.64
CA LEU A 169 -14.47 7.10 8.63
C LEU A 169 -14.52 6.25 7.36
N ILE A 170 -13.35 5.81 6.94
CA ILE A 170 -13.16 4.62 6.11
C ILE A 170 -12.30 3.64 6.92
N ILE A 171 -12.72 2.40 7.02
CA ILE A 171 -11.88 1.36 7.61
C ILE A 171 -11.31 0.46 6.52
N ALA A 172 -10.15 -0.15 6.80
CA ALA A 172 -9.53 -1.09 5.89
C ALA A 172 -8.73 -2.14 6.66
N HIS A 173 -8.66 -3.35 6.11
CA HIS A 173 -7.71 -4.34 6.56
C HIS A 173 -7.18 -5.16 5.37
N ASN A 174 -6.00 -5.76 5.56
CA ASN A 174 -5.45 -6.63 4.53
C ASN A 174 -5.76 -8.10 4.81
N HIS A 175 -5.90 -8.86 3.73
CA HIS A 175 -5.94 -10.31 3.75
C HIS A 175 -4.61 -10.88 3.24
N PRO A 176 -3.69 -11.32 4.11
CA PRO A 176 -2.40 -11.90 3.69
C PRO A 176 -2.55 -13.16 2.84
N GLY A 177 -3.67 -13.87 2.99
CA GLY A 177 -4.03 -15.04 2.19
C GLY A 177 -4.38 -14.77 0.73
N GLY A 178 -4.49 -13.49 0.31
CA GLY A 178 -4.55 -13.08 -1.09
C GLY A 178 -5.93 -12.96 -1.73
N SER A 179 -7.04 -13.18 -1.00
CA SER A 179 -8.40 -12.89 -1.50
C SER A 179 -8.91 -11.58 -0.91
N ALA A 180 -9.37 -10.65 -1.76
CA ALA A 180 -10.02 -9.41 -1.33
C ALA A 180 -11.55 -9.58 -1.09
N THR A 181 -12.05 -10.81 -1.07
CA THR A 181 -13.45 -11.08 -0.77
C THR A 181 -13.71 -10.92 0.72
N PRO A 182 -14.68 -10.08 1.14
CA PRO A 182 -15.06 -9.95 2.55
C PRO A 182 -15.56 -11.27 3.13
N SER A 183 -15.16 -11.59 4.35
CA SER A 183 -15.73 -12.69 5.11
C SER A 183 -17.09 -12.31 5.71
N GLN A 184 -17.85 -13.30 6.17
CA GLN A 184 -19.10 -13.04 6.91
C GLN A 184 -18.87 -12.25 8.20
N SER A 185 -17.72 -12.46 8.85
CA SER A 185 -17.31 -11.68 10.02
C SER A 185 -17.04 -10.21 9.68
N ASP A 186 -16.42 -9.92 8.53
CA ASP A 186 -16.19 -8.55 8.07
C ASP A 186 -17.50 -7.82 7.81
N ILE A 187 -18.45 -8.50 7.15
CA ILE A 187 -19.79 -7.94 6.89
C ILE A 187 -20.52 -7.65 8.20
N ALA A 188 -20.56 -8.62 9.12
CA ALA A 188 -21.22 -8.45 10.42
C ALA A 188 -20.54 -7.36 11.27
N PHE A 189 -19.22 -7.28 11.28
CA PHE A 189 -18.45 -6.24 11.96
C PHE A 189 -18.76 -4.86 11.40
N THR A 190 -18.75 -4.73 10.07
CA THR A 190 -19.03 -3.48 9.35
C THR A 190 -20.43 -2.95 9.68
N GLY A 191 -21.45 -3.82 9.68
CA GLY A 191 -22.81 -3.44 10.04
C GLY A 191 -22.92 -2.92 11.48
N ARG A 192 -22.30 -3.62 12.45
CA ARG A 192 -22.29 -3.18 13.85
C ARG A 192 -21.53 -1.88 14.05
N LEU A 193 -20.40 -1.69 13.36
CA LEU A 193 -19.63 -0.47 13.44
C LEU A 193 -20.39 0.71 12.86
N LYS A 194 -21.05 0.53 11.69
CA LYS A 194 -21.90 1.55 11.06
C LYS A 194 -22.98 2.04 12.02
N GLN A 195 -23.67 1.10 12.70
CA GLN A 195 -24.70 1.43 13.69
C GLN A 195 -24.14 2.19 14.89
N ALA A 196 -22.99 1.75 15.42
CA ALA A 196 -22.38 2.38 16.59
C ALA A 196 -21.90 3.81 16.29
N LEU A 197 -21.29 4.04 15.14
CA LEU A 197 -20.83 5.37 14.70
C LEU A 197 -22.01 6.32 14.46
N ALA A 198 -23.12 5.82 13.90
CA ALA A 198 -24.33 6.62 13.68
C ALA A 198 -24.93 7.18 14.98
N LEU A 199 -24.74 6.51 16.13
CA LEU A 199 -25.20 6.99 17.44
C LEU A 199 -24.46 8.24 17.93
N VAL A 200 -23.31 8.54 17.35
CA VAL A 200 -22.45 9.70 17.68
C VAL A 200 -22.25 10.63 16.49
N ASP A 201 -23.19 10.58 15.52
CA ASP A 201 -23.20 11.40 14.31
C ASP A 201 -21.96 11.28 13.42
N VAL A 202 -21.25 10.13 13.48
CA VAL A 202 -20.11 9.82 12.64
C VAL A 202 -20.51 8.81 11.56
N SER A 203 -20.14 9.07 10.30
CA SER A 203 -20.50 8.21 9.17
C SER A 203 -19.40 7.19 8.84
N LEU A 204 -19.74 5.90 8.70
CA LEU A 204 -18.87 4.92 8.07
C LEU A 204 -19.09 4.97 6.55
N LEU A 205 -18.11 5.51 5.81
CA LEU A 205 -18.23 5.71 4.36
C LEU A 205 -17.93 4.45 3.54
N ASP A 206 -16.94 3.66 3.96
CA ASP A 206 -16.59 2.41 3.28
C ASP A 206 -15.78 1.48 4.21
N HIS A 207 -15.65 0.22 3.79
CA HIS A 207 -14.73 -0.75 4.35
C HIS A 207 -13.98 -1.43 3.19
N PHE A 208 -12.66 -1.29 3.19
CA PHE A 208 -11.79 -1.86 2.16
C PHE A 208 -11.09 -3.12 2.62
N ILE A 209 -11.15 -4.17 1.77
CA ILE A 209 -10.34 -5.37 1.94
C ILE A 209 -9.17 -5.30 0.97
N VAL A 210 -7.94 -5.36 1.48
CA VAL A 210 -6.73 -5.06 0.73
C VAL A 210 -5.86 -6.31 0.55
N THR A 211 -5.42 -6.55 -0.66
CA THR A 211 -4.37 -7.52 -0.97
C THR A 211 -3.27 -6.87 -1.80
N ALA A 212 -2.15 -7.56 -2.02
CA ALA A 212 -1.10 -7.07 -2.89
C ALA A 212 -1.55 -6.84 -4.35
N LYS A 213 -2.60 -7.56 -4.79
CA LYS A 213 -3.08 -7.55 -6.18
C LYS A 213 -4.37 -6.77 -6.37
N GLU A 214 -5.23 -6.77 -5.38
CA GLU A 214 -6.61 -6.30 -5.49
C GLU A 214 -7.02 -5.55 -4.23
N VAL A 215 -7.89 -4.57 -4.39
CA VAL A 215 -8.57 -3.86 -3.30
C VAL A 215 -10.06 -3.92 -3.57
N CYS A 216 -10.84 -4.37 -2.58
CA CYS A 216 -12.29 -4.45 -2.65
C CYS A 216 -12.90 -3.36 -1.77
N SER A 217 -13.74 -2.49 -2.34
CA SER A 217 -14.66 -1.63 -1.63
C SER A 217 -15.92 -2.42 -1.29
N MET A 218 -16.24 -2.57 -0.02
CA MET A 218 -17.46 -3.25 0.41
C MET A 218 -18.71 -2.44 0.03
N ARG A 219 -18.62 -1.11 0.01
CA ARG A 219 -19.69 -0.23 -0.44
C ARG A 219 -20.01 -0.43 -1.91
N GLU A 220 -19.00 -0.38 -2.80
CA GLU A 220 -19.19 -0.56 -4.24
C GLU A 220 -19.74 -1.95 -4.59
N ARG A 221 -19.43 -2.95 -3.77
CA ARG A 221 -19.90 -4.33 -3.93
C ARG A 221 -21.25 -4.61 -3.26
N GLY A 222 -21.89 -3.59 -2.64
CA GLY A 222 -23.20 -3.74 -2.01
C GLY A 222 -23.22 -4.47 -0.65
N TYR A 223 -22.06 -4.68 -0.01
CA TYR A 223 -21.97 -5.37 1.30
C TYR A 223 -22.32 -4.45 2.50
N MET A 224 -22.53 -3.16 2.27
CA MET A 224 -22.84 -2.17 3.32
C MET A 224 -24.28 -1.69 3.29
N GLU A 225 -25.13 -2.26 2.42
CA GLU A 225 -26.56 -1.98 2.35
C GLU A 225 -27.27 -2.78 3.45
N GLY A 226 -27.72 -2.08 4.50
CA GLY A 226 -28.42 -2.65 5.66
C GLY A 226 -28.73 -1.55 6.69
#